data_beea4cb37aec523494d6197f2f34e759
#
_entry.id   beea4cb37aec523494d6197f2f34e759
#
_cell.length_a   1.000
_cell.length_b   1.000
_cell.length_c   1.000
_cell.angle_alpha   90.00
_cell.angle_beta   90.00
_cell.angle_gamma   90.00
#
_symmetry.space_group_name_H-M   'P 1'
#
loop_
_entity.id
_entity.type
_entity.pdbx_description
1 polymer ?
#
loop_
_entity_poly.entity_id
_entity_poly.type
_entity_poly.pdbx_seq_one_letter_code
_entity_poly.pdbx_strand_id
1 'polypeptide(L)'
;YVKITTKHHEGFCLWPSKYSKYTVANTSYKKDVLGEMVKAYNDEGIDVHFYFSVMDWSHPDYRYSIKSEEDSIAFSRFLEFTDNQLKELATRYPTVKDFWFDGTWDASIKKNGWWTAHAEQMLKEMLPGVTINSRLRADDNGKRHFDSNGRLMGDYESGYERRLPDPVKDLK
;
A
#
# COMPACT_ATOMS: atom_id res chain seq x y z
N TYR A 1 -12.74 -13.97 2.46
CA TYR A 1 -11.92 -12.86 2.95
C TYR A 1 -12.70 -11.54 2.97
N VAL A 2 -12.23 -10.60 3.78
CA VAL A 2 -12.67 -9.21 3.77
C VAL A 2 -11.47 -8.31 3.43
N LYS A 3 -11.70 -7.23 2.67
CA LYS A 3 -10.69 -6.21 2.39
C LYS A 3 -11.04 -4.92 3.14
N ILE A 4 -10.16 -4.50 4.03
CA ILE A 4 -10.36 -3.34 4.92
C ILE A 4 -9.43 -2.22 4.49
N THR A 5 -9.95 -1.02 4.29
CA THR A 5 -9.15 0.19 4.06
C THR A 5 -8.43 0.58 5.35
N THR A 6 -7.10 0.51 5.36
CA THR A 6 -6.28 0.95 6.49
C THR A 6 -6.04 2.46 6.44
N LYS A 7 -5.65 2.96 5.26
CA LYS A 7 -5.48 4.36 4.92
C LYS A 7 -5.86 4.58 3.46
N HIS A 8 -6.64 5.62 3.15
CA HIS A 8 -6.93 6.06 1.78
C HIS A 8 -6.06 7.29 1.42
N HIS A 9 -6.26 7.90 0.26
CA HIS A 9 -5.43 8.98 -0.29
C HIS A 9 -5.37 10.24 0.61
N GLU A 10 -6.38 10.47 1.42
CA GLU A 10 -6.41 11.62 2.35
C GLU A 10 -5.50 11.44 3.57
N GLY A 11 -4.95 10.24 3.79
CA GLY A 11 -3.95 9.98 4.82
C GLY A 11 -4.47 9.60 6.19
N PHE A 12 -5.81 9.50 6.41
CA PHE A 12 -6.35 9.11 7.71
C PHE A 12 -6.09 7.64 8.02
N CYS A 13 -5.41 7.38 9.15
CA CYS A 13 -5.06 6.03 9.57
C CYS A 13 -6.14 5.44 10.49
N LEU A 14 -6.74 4.29 10.12
CA LEU A 14 -7.70 3.57 10.96
C LEU A 14 -7.07 2.80 12.12
N TRP A 15 -5.75 2.86 12.26
CA TRP A 15 -4.98 2.31 13.38
C TRP A 15 -4.26 3.45 14.11
N PRO A 16 -3.86 3.26 15.39
CA PRO A 16 -3.11 4.26 16.15
C PRO A 16 -1.66 4.32 15.70
N SER A 17 -1.43 4.90 14.50
CA SER A 17 -0.10 5.07 13.94
C SER A 17 0.77 5.98 14.83
N LYS A 18 2.03 5.59 15.02
CA LYS A 18 3.03 6.41 15.73
C LYS A 18 3.65 7.47 14.82
N TYR A 19 3.48 7.31 13.51
CA TYR A 19 4.12 8.15 12.49
C TYR A 19 3.21 9.26 11.95
N SER A 20 1.89 9.18 12.21
CA SER A 20 0.93 10.20 11.80
C SER A 20 0.13 10.71 13.00
N LYS A 21 -0.14 12.01 13.00
CA LYS A 21 -1.13 12.62 13.94
C LYS A 21 -2.55 12.52 13.40
N TYR A 22 -2.71 12.23 12.10
CA TYR A 22 -4.00 12.07 11.44
C TYR A 22 -4.44 10.60 11.52
N THR A 23 -4.87 10.19 12.71
CA THR A 23 -5.14 8.80 13.04
C THR A 23 -6.32 8.69 14.01
N VAL A 24 -6.96 7.53 14.03
CA VAL A 24 -8.08 7.21 14.93
C VAL A 24 -7.77 7.46 16.41
N ALA A 25 -6.50 7.29 16.82
CA ALA A 25 -6.08 7.56 18.21
C ALA A 25 -6.30 9.02 18.64
N ASN A 26 -6.32 9.95 17.70
CA ASN A 26 -6.52 11.38 17.93
C ASN A 26 -7.98 11.83 17.72
N THR A 27 -8.91 10.91 17.55
CA THR A 27 -10.35 11.16 17.51
C THR A 27 -10.99 10.99 18.89
N SER A 28 -12.26 11.28 19.02
CA SER A 28 -13.04 11.02 20.25
C SER A 28 -13.17 9.52 20.55
N TYR A 29 -13.06 8.65 19.53
CA TYR A 29 -13.13 7.19 19.70
C TYR A 29 -11.90 6.60 20.38
N LYS A 30 -10.70 7.07 20.04
CA LYS A 30 -9.39 6.76 20.67
C LYS A 30 -8.98 5.28 20.72
N LYS A 31 -9.74 4.38 20.09
CA LYS A 31 -9.41 2.94 20.04
C LYS A 31 -8.84 2.56 18.69
N ASP A 32 -8.23 1.39 18.65
CA ASP A 32 -7.71 0.77 17.42
C ASP A 32 -8.85 0.12 16.64
N VAL A 33 -9.54 0.92 15.81
CA VAL A 33 -10.65 0.43 14.95
C VAL A 33 -10.20 -0.70 14.06
N LEU A 34 -9.03 -0.56 13.45
CA LEU A 34 -8.50 -1.60 12.56
C LEU A 34 -8.25 -2.89 13.30
N GLY A 35 -7.64 -2.82 14.49
CA GLY A 35 -7.40 -3.99 15.34
C GLY A 35 -8.68 -4.68 15.81
N GLU A 36 -9.71 -3.90 16.18
CA GLU A 36 -11.03 -4.45 16.52
C GLU A 36 -11.66 -5.19 15.34
N MET A 37 -11.58 -4.62 14.12
CA MET A 37 -12.08 -5.28 12.90
C MET A 37 -11.30 -6.55 12.56
N VAL A 38 -9.95 -6.47 12.57
CA VAL A 38 -9.08 -7.64 12.30
C VAL A 38 -9.43 -8.77 13.25
N LYS A 39 -9.54 -8.47 14.56
CA LYS A 39 -9.91 -9.48 15.55
C LYS A 39 -11.28 -10.09 15.27
N ALA A 40 -12.29 -9.28 15.03
CA ALA A 40 -13.65 -9.74 14.81
C ALA A 40 -13.77 -10.68 13.61
N TYR A 41 -13.11 -10.35 12.49
CA TYR A 41 -13.12 -11.22 11.30
C TYR A 41 -12.32 -12.50 11.51
N ASN A 42 -11.15 -12.43 12.16
CA ASN A 42 -10.36 -13.61 12.45
C ASN A 42 -11.06 -14.58 13.40
N ASP A 43 -11.80 -14.07 14.41
CA ASP A 43 -12.58 -14.89 15.33
C ASP A 43 -13.66 -15.71 14.58
N GLU A 44 -14.16 -15.21 13.45
CA GLU A 44 -15.12 -15.91 12.57
C GLU A 44 -14.44 -16.72 11.45
N GLY A 45 -13.11 -16.86 11.46
CA GLY A 45 -12.37 -17.59 10.45
C GLY A 45 -12.31 -16.92 9.08
N ILE A 46 -12.52 -15.60 9.02
CA ILE A 46 -12.48 -14.81 7.79
C ILE A 46 -11.10 -14.18 7.65
N ASP A 47 -10.41 -14.49 6.55
CA ASP A 47 -9.14 -13.87 6.22
C ASP A 47 -9.27 -12.36 6.02
N VAL A 48 -8.32 -11.61 6.58
CA VAL A 48 -8.27 -10.15 6.47
C VAL A 48 -7.22 -9.74 5.46
N HIS A 49 -7.63 -8.90 4.53
CA HIS A 49 -6.81 -8.24 3.53
C HIS A 49 -6.82 -6.73 3.77
N PHE A 50 -5.68 -6.08 3.55
CA PHE A 50 -5.57 -4.63 3.71
C PHE A 50 -5.57 -3.91 2.36
N TYR A 51 -6.39 -2.88 2.22
CA TYR A 51 -6.20 -1.83 1.24
C TYR A 51 -5.31 -0.75 1.87
N PHE A 52 -4.27 -0.35 1.15
CA PHE A 52 -3.38 0.72 1.57
C PHE A 52 -3.08 1.67 0.40
N SER A 53 -3.39 2.95 0.59
CA SER A 53 -2.94 3.97 -0.37
C SER A 53 -1.50 4.39 -0.07
N VAL A 54 -0.63 4.27 -1.08
CA VAL A 54 0.72 4.86 -1.03
C VAL A 54 0.63 6.38 -1.08
N MET A 55 -0.28 6.92 -1.88
CA MET A 55 -0.57 8.34 -1.96
C MET A 55 -1.08 8.86 -0.60
N ASP A 56 -0.59 10.02 -0.18
CA ASP A 56 -1.02 10.68 1.06
C ASP A 56 -1.06 12.19 0.88
N TRP A 57 -2.25 12.72 0.63
CA TRP A 57 -2.45 14.15 0.37
C TRP A 57 -2.25 15.02 1.62
N SER A 58 -2.29 14.45 2.81
CA SER A 58 -2.08 15.15 4.08
C SER A 58 -0.60 15.31 4.43
N HIS A 59 0.28 14.48 3.84
CA HIS A 59 1.69 14.47 4.21
C HIS A 59 2.45 15.62 3.55
N PRO A 60 3.17 16.47 4.32
CA PRO A 60 3.82 17.67 3.78
C PRO A 60 4.95 17.36 2.78
N ASP A 61 5.55 16.18 2.87
CA ASP A 61 6.64 15.74 2.01
C ASP A 61 6.15 14.92 0.79
N TYR A 62 4.83 14.67 0.64
CA TYR A 62 4.30 14.04 -0.56
C TYR A 62 4.51 14.93 -1.79
N ARG A 63 4.90 14.34 -2.91
CA ARG A 63 5.08 15.01 -4.20
C ARG A 63 4.43 14.20 -5.31
N TYR A 64 3.59 14.83 -6.12
CA TYR A 64 3.03 14.21 -7.34
C TYR A 64 4.10 13.97 -8.41
N SER A 65 5.10 14.86 -8.45
CA SER A 65 6.26 14.76 -9.32
C SER A 65 7.47 15.42 -8.66
N ILE A 66 8.65 14.90 -8.93
CA ILE A 66 9.93 15.42 -8.44
C ILE A 66 10.47 16.38 -9.50
N LYS A 67 10.58 17.67 -9.15
CA LYS A 67 11.04 18.76 -10.05
C LYS A 67 12.37 19.37 -9.61
N SER A 68 12.78 19.17 -8.37
CA SER A 68 14.00 19.71 -7.80
C SER A 68 14.67 18.70 -6.88
N GLU A 69 15.88 18.99 -6.43
CA GLU A 69 16.58 18.21 -5.42
C GLU A 69 15.83 18.24 -4.08
N GLU A 70 15.27 19.39 -3.71
CA GLU A 70 14.45 19.55 -2.51
C GLU A 70 13.22 18.65 -2.54
N ASP A 71 12.55 18.53 -3.69
CA ASP A 71 11.43 17.60 -3.88
C ASP A 71 11.90 16.14 -3.71
N SER A 72 13.09 15.80 -4.22
CA SER A 72 13.66 14.45 -4.08
C SER A 72 13.95 14.12 -2.62
N ILE A 73 14.53 15.05 -1.87
CA ILE A 73 14.80 14.89 -0.44
C ILE A 73 13.48 14.76 0.35
N ALA A 74 12.51 15.63 0.08
CA ALA A 74 11.19 15.57 0.71
C ALA A 74 10.52 14.22 0.43
N PHE A 75 10.49 13.79 -0.83
CA PHE A 75 9.88 12.54 -1.21
C PHE A 75 10.58 11.31 -0.63
N SER A 76 11.90 11.35 -0.42
CA SER A 76 12.63 10.29 0.26
C SER A 76 12.19 10.14 1.73
N ARG A 77 11.98 11.27 2.44
CA ARG A 77 11.40 11.23 3.80
C ARG A 77 9.96 10.68 3.80
N PHE A 78 9.18 11.00 2.77
CA PHE A 78 7.85 10.44 2.60
C PHE A 78 7.87 8.92 2.37
N LEU A 79 8.81 8.41 1.57
CA LEU A 79 8.97 6.96 1.37
C LEU A 79 9.39 6.26 2.67
N GLU A 80 10.29 6.84 3.47
CA GLU A 80 10.64 6.32 4.79
C GLU A 80 9.43 6.32 5.75
N PHE A 81 8.63 7.38 5.74
CA PHE A 81 7.37 7.43 6.49
C PHE A 81 6.43 6.30 6.08
N THR A 82 6.30 6.04 4.79
CA THR A 82 5.45 4.98 4.26
C THR A 82 5.96 3.59 4.67
N ASP A 83 7.27 3.35 4.60
CA ASP A 83 7.89 2.11 5.08
C ASP A 83 7.60 1.88 6.57
N ASN A 84 7.70 2.92 7.37
CA ASN A 84 7.43 2.85 8.80
C ASN A 84 5.96 2.50 9.08
N GLN A 85 5.02 3.06 8.33
CA GLN A 85 3.60 2.71 8.43
C GLN A 85 3.33 1.25 8.01
N LEU A 86 3.96 0.77 6.93
CA LEU A 86 3.81 -0.61 6.48
C LEU A 86 4.39 -1.61 7.50
N LYS A 87 5.58 -1.32 8.07
CA LYS A 87 6.17 -2.10 9.17
C LYS A 87 5.25 -2.14 10.40
N GLU A 88 4.66 -1.00 10.73
CA GLU A 88 3.72 -0.90 11.84
C GLU A 88 2.49 -1.77 11.62
N LEU A 89 1.89 -1.73 10.43
CA LEU A 89 0.74 -2.58 10.07
C LEU A 89 1.09 -4.08 10.12
N ALA A 90 2.22 -4.46 9.51
CA ALA A 90 2.68 -5.85 9.50
C ALA A 90 2.97 -6.39 10.91
N THR A 91 3.56 -5.56 11.78
CA THR A 91 3.88 -5.94 13.17
C THR A 91 2.64 -6.02 14.05
N ARG A 92 1.70 -5.10 13.89
CA ARG A 92 0.49 -5.04 14.73
C ARG A 92 -0.55 -6.07 14.36
N TYR A 93 -0.62 -6.44 13.07
CA TYR A 93 -1.66 -7.32 12.52
C TYR A 93 -1.05 -8.48 11.74
N PRO A 94 -0.32 -9.39 12.41
CA PRO A 94 0.46 -10.44 11.74
C PRO A 94 -0.38 -11.52 11.06
N THR A 95 -1.70 -11.47 11.22
CA THR A 95 -2.63 -12.43 10.59
C THR A 95 -3.12 -11.96 9.22
N VAL A 96 -2.77 -10.74 8.78
CA VAL A 96 -3.15 -10.23 7.46
C VAL A 96 -2.57 -11.09 6.34
N LYS A 97 -3.38 -11.35 5.29
CA LYS A 97 -3.02 -12.25 4.19
C LYS A 97 -2.70 -11.55 2.88
N ASP A 98 -3.11 -10.30 2.73
CA ASP A 98 -2.93 -9.56 1.48
C ASP A 98 -2.80 -8.06 1.74
N PHE A 99 -1.93 -7.39 0.96
CA PHE A 99 -1.91 -5.95 0.83
C PHE A 99 -2.32 -5.56 -0.59
N TRP A 100 -3.44 -4.90 -0.70
CA TRP A 100 -3.92 -4.31 -1.94
C TRP A 100 -3.54 -2.83 -1.97
N PHE A 101 -2.48 -2.53 -2.69
CA PHE A 101 -1.97 -1.16 -2.82
C PHE A 101 -2.73 -0.37 -3.87
N ASP A 102 -2.81 0.93 -3.64
CA ASP A 102 -3.35 1.92 -4.54
C ASP A 102 -2.52 3.22 -4.50
N GLY A 103 -2.81 4.18 -5.39
CA GLY A 103 -2.15 5.49 -5.36
C GLY A 103 -0.71 5.49 -5.86
N THR A 104 -0.33 4.58 -6.79
CA THR A 104 1.04 4.45 -7.30
C THR A 104 1.21 4.95 -8.73
N TRP A 105 0.24 5.68 -9.27
CA TRP A 105 0.29 6.19 -10.65
C TRP A 105 1.04 7.51 -10.82
N ASP A 106 1.38 8.20 -9.74
CA ASP A 106 2.08 9.47 -9.83
C ASP A 106 3.52 9.32 -10.31
N ALA A 107 4.01 10.38 -10.98
CA ALA A 107 5.34 10.37 -11.57
C ALA A 107 6.45 10.19 -10.53
N SER A 108 6.25 10.67 -9.31
CA SER A 108 7.19 10.50 -8.19
C SER A 108 7.38 9.01 -7.83
N ILE A 109 6.28 8.26 -7.70
CA ILE A 109 6.34 6.82 -7.41
C ILE A 109 6.99 6.07 -8.58
N LYS A 110 6.56 6.36 -9.82
CA LYS A 110 7.13 5.72 -11.01
C LYS A 110 8.62 5.95 -11.19
N LYS A 111 9.15 7.08 -10.73
CA LYS A 111 10.60 7.34 -10.71
C LYS A 111 11.35 6.62 -9.57
N ASN A 112 10.63 6.04 -8.63
CA ASN A 112 11.16 5.30 -7.49
C ASN A 112 10.75 3.83 -7.53
N GLY A 113 10.85 3.19 -8.69
CA GLY A 113 10.54 1.76 -8.89
C GLY A 113 11.28 0.85 -7.90
N TRP A 114 12.53 1.19 -7.58
CA TRP A 114 13.33 0.50 -6.56
C TRP A 114 12.63 0.42 -5.21
N TRP A 115 11.96 1.52 -4.78
CA TRP A 115 11.23 1.53 -3.52
C TRP A 115 10.02 0.58 -3.57
N THR A 116 9.32 0.50 -4.70
CA THR A 116 8.18 -0.41 -4.82
C THR A 116 8.59 -1.88 -4.69
N ALA A 117 9.79 -2.23 -5.20
CA ALA A 117 10.37 -3.55 -5.03
C ALA A 117 10.80 -3.81 -3.57
N HIS A 118 11.43 -2.81 -2.94
CA HIS A 118 11.79 -2.85 -1.53
C HIS A 118 10.59 -3.06 -0.62
N ALA A 119 9.51 -2.30 -0.82
CA ALA A 119 8.30 -2.40 0.00
C ALA A 119 7.65 -3.80 -0.12
N GLU A 120 7.58 -4.37 -1.32
CA GLU A 120 7.10 -5.74 -1.53
C GLU A 120 7.96 -6.74 -0.78
N GLN A 121 9.30 -6.69 -0.97
CA GLN A 121 10.23 -7.60 -0.31
C GLN A 121 10.13 -7.50 1.21
N MET A 122 10.14 -6.29 1.76
CA MET A 122 10.03 -6.04 3.19
C MET A 122 8.77 -6.67 3.79
N LEU A 123 7.62 -6.49 3.15
CA LEU A 123 6.36 -7.07 3.64
C LEU A 123 6.38 -8.60 3.57
N LYS A 124 6.94 -9.20 2.51
CA LYS A 124 7.07 -10.67 2.38
C LYS A 124 8.03 -11.28 3.41
N GLU A 125 9.08 -10.54 3.78
CA GLU A 125 9.99 -10.95 4.86
C GLU A 125 9.31 -10.89 6.24
N MET A 126 8.52 -9.84 6.50
CA MET A 126 7.81 -9.67 7.77
C MET A 126 6.59 -10.59 7.93
N LEU A 127 5.92 -10.91 6.83
CA LEU A 127 4.69 -11.69 6.77
C LEU A 127 4.82 -12.80 5.72
N PRO A 128 5.48 -13.92 6.04
CA PRO A 128 5.63 -15.03 5.09
C PRO A 128 4.27 -15.53 4.57
N GLY A 129 4.14 -15.58 3.24
CA GLY A 129 2.90 -15.97 2.57
C GLY A 129 1.90 -14.84 2.31
N VAL A 130 2.22 -13.59 2.68
CA VAL A 130 1.39 -12.43 2.30
C VAL A 130 1.41 -12.23 0.79
N THR A 131 0.27 -11.89 0.21
CA THR A 131 0.17 -11.53 -1.22
C THR A 131 0.14 -10.02 -1.42
N ILE A 132 0.72 -9.57 -2.54
CA ILE A 132 0.84 -8.16 -2.92
C ILE A 132 0.33 -7.98 -4.34
N ASN A 133 -0.61 -7.07 -4.54
CA ASN A 133 -1.13 -6.79 -5.88
C ASN A 133 -0.12 -6.03 -6.77
N SER A 134 -0.27 -6.16 -8.08
CA SER A 134 0.60 -5.51 -9.07
C SER A 134 0.52 -3.98 -9.08
N ARG A 135 -0.48 -3.38 -8.44
CA ARG A 135 -0.61 -1.90 -8.35
C ARG A 135 0.50 -1.24 -7.53
N LEU A 136 1.10 -1.93 -6.57
CA LEU A 136 2.26 -1.40 -5.86
C LEU A 136 3.40 -1.09 -6.83
N ARG A 137 3.63 -1.97 -7.79
CA ARG A 137 4.88 -2.11 -8.50
C ARG A 137 5.03 -1.15 -9.69
N ALA A 138 6.24 -0.58 -9.77
CA ALA A 138 6.79 0.01 -10.97
C ALA A 138 8.22 -0.52 -11.19
N ASP A 139 8.64 -0.68 -12.46
CA ASP A 139 10.03 -0.98 -12.80
C ASP A 139 10.88 0.30 -12.88
N ASP A 140 12.18 0.16 -13.09
CA ASP A 140 13.12 1.30 -13.19
C ASP A 140 12.83 2.22 -14.40
N ASN A 141 12.03 1.75 -15.36
CA ASN A 141 11.57 2.52 -16.51
C ASN A 141 10.19 3.17 -16.26
N GLY A 142 9.62 3.00 -15.06
CA GLY A 142 8.32 3.54 -14.68
C GLY A 142 7.12 2.79 -15.26
N LYS A 143 7.32 1.56 -15.82
CA LYS A 143 6.21 0.70 -16.20
C LYS A 143 5.57 0.09 -14.96
N ARG A 144 4.26 -0.04 -14.99
CA ARG A 144 3.45 -0.54 -13.88
C ARG A 144 2.79 -1.86 -14.24
N HIS A 145 2.51 -2.67 -13.21
CA HIS A 145 1.91 -4.00 -13.28
C HIS A 145 2.80 -5.05 -13.94
N PHE A 146 3.31 -4.77 -15.13
CA PHE A 146 4.24 -5.61 -15.88
C PHE A 146 5.55 -4.86 -16.10
N ASP A 147 6.67 -5.56 -15.95
CA ASP A 147 8.00 -4.99 -16.23
C ASP A 147 8.23 -4.75 -17.72
N SER A 148 9.39 -4.24 -18.08
CA SER A 148 9.77 -3.95 -19.46
C SER A 148 9.87 -5.20 -20.35
N ASN A 149 9.92 -6.40 -19.76
CA ASN A 149 9.91 -7.69 -20.44
C ASN A 149 8.53 -8.33 -20.51
N GLY A 150 7.49 -7.64 -20.01
CA GLY A 150 6.11 -8.14 -19.97
C GLY A 150 5.84 -9.15 -18.84
N ARG A 151 6.73 -9.25 -17.84
CA ARG A 151 6.55 -10.12 -16.70
C ARG A 151 5.72 -9.40 -15.62
N LEU A 152 4.72 -10.09 -15.09
CA LEU A 152 3.91 -9.58 -13.96
C LEU A 152 4.81 -9.30 -12.76
N MET A 153 4.63 -8.14 -12.15
CA MET A 153 5.23 -7.73 -10.88
C MET A 153 4.18 -7.81 -9.76
N GLY A 154 4.60 -8.24 -8.56
CA GLY A 154 3.66 -8.64 -7.51
C GLY A 154 3.11 -10.04 -7.74
N ASP A 155 2.15 -10.46 -6.91
CA ASP A 155 1.65 -11.84 -6.89
C ASP A 155 0.42 -12.02 -7.80
N TYR A 156 -0.33 -10.95 -8.08
CA TYR A 156 -1.51 -10.99 -8.94
C TYR A 156 -1.79 -9.64 -9.59
N GLU A 157 -2.43 -9.68 -10.76
CA GLU A 157 -2.82 -8.47 -11.49
C GLU A 157 -4.08 -7.84 -10.86
N SER A 158 -4.06 -6.51 -10.73
CA SER A 158 -5.20 -5.71 -10.30
C SER A 158 -5.38 -4.44 -11.14
N GLY A 159 -5.14 -4.59 -12.46
CA GLY A 159 -5.21 -3.49 -13.43
C GLY A 159 -6.62 -3.07 -13.82
N TYR A 160 -7.62 -3.92 -13.56
CA TYR A 160 -9.00 -3.67 -13.99
C TYR A 160 -9.77 -2.86 -12.96
N GLU A 161 -10.32 -1.73 -13.41
CA GLU A 161 -11.18 -0.89 -12.59
C GLU A 161 -12.34 -0.37 -13.44
N ARG A 162 -13.58 -0.47 -12.92
CA ARG A 162 -14.82 -0.02 -13.59
C ARG A 162 -15.10 -0.68 -14.93
N ARG A 163 -14.42 -1.78 -15.24
CA ARG A 163 -14.70 -2.64 -16.39
C ARG A 163 -14.44 -4.09 -16.03
N LEU A 164 -15.13 -5.00 -16.69
CA LEU A 164 -14.80 -6.42 -16.61
C LEU A 164 -13.67 -6.73 -17.61
N PRO A 165 -12.75 -7.66 -17.28
CA PRO A 165 -11.81 -8.17 -18.26
C PRO A 165 -12.55 -8.87 -19.40
N ASP A 166 -12.03 -8.81 -20.61
CA ASP A 166 -12.49 -9.66 -21.71
C ASP A 166 -11.99 -11.09 -21.45
N PRO A 167 -12.88 -12.08 -21.24
CA PRO A 167 -12.47 -13.43 -20.86
C PRO A 167 -11.51 -14.10 -21.86
N VAL A 168 -11.56 -13.69 -23.12
CA VAL A 168 -10.76 -14.28 -24.19
C VAL A 168 -9.40 -13.57 -24.37
N LYS A 169 -9.38 -12.26 -24.15
CA LYS A 169 -8.20 -11.42 -24.44
C LYS A 169 -7.39 -11.04 -23.22
N ASP A 170 -8.08 -10.89 -22.07
CA ASP A 170 -7.51 -10.28 -20.86
C ASP A 170 -7.13 -11.32 -19.79
N LEU A 171 -7.65 -12.54 -19.86
CA LEU A 171 -7.21 -13.65 -19.00
C LEU A 171 -6.00 -14.33 -19.65
N LYS A 172 -4.84 -14.07 -19.13
CA LYS A 172 -3.57 -14.70 -19.50
C LYS A 172 -3.16 -15.74 -18.46
#